data_6b49f3b6dd8781e3227f5f3bec26f636
#
_entry.id   6b49f3b6dd8781e3227f5f3bec26f636
#
_cell.length_a   1.000
_cell.length_b   1.000
_cell.length_c   1.000
_cell.angle_alpha   90.00
_cell.angle_beta   90.00
_cell.angle_gamma   90.00
#
_symmetry.space_group_name_H-M   'P 1'
#
loop_
_entity.id
_entity.type
_entity.pdbx_description
1 polymer ?
#
loop_
_entity_poly.entity_id
_entity_poly.type
_entity_poly.pdbx_seq_one_letter_code
_entity_poly.pdbx_strand_id
1 'polypeptide(L)'
;MTLIVDAAPLVALADEREPKRLAILALLRAEKDNLFIPAPVTAEIDYLLGKRLGPRARRAFLEDLRARRYESPGLDAHDHEAALELDHRYADLNLGLANLSVAVLAQKLGTRRILTFDERHFRVVRPLQGGAFTLLPADS
;
A
#
# COMPACT_ATOMS: atom_id res chain seq x y z
N MET A 1 -1.91 -14.19 -6.54
CA MET A 1 -2.46 -13.86 -5.21
C MET A 1 -2.54 -12.36 -5.05
N THR A 2 -3.52 -11.91 -4.30
CA THR A 2 -3.73 -10.46 -4.09
C THR A 2 -2.62 -9.84 -3.26
N LEU A 3 -2.11 -8.71 -3.70
CA LEU A 3 -1.08 -7.93 -3.03
C LEU A 3 -1.58 -6.51 -2.83
N ILE A 4 -1.59 -6.05 -1.58
CA ILE A 4 -1.86 -4.64 -1.27
C ILE A 4 -0.54 -3.89 -1.37
N VAL A 5 -0.55 -2.76 -2.05
CA VAL A 5 0.67 -1.97 -2.31
C VAL A 5 0.59 -0.65 -1.55
N ASP A 6 1.58 -0.42 -0.70
CA ASP A 6 1.77 0.81 0.06
C ASP A 6 2.59 1.83 -0.75
N ALA A 7 2.69 3.06 -0.25
CA ALA A 7 3.26 4.17 -1.00
C ALA A 7 4.78 4.08 -1.21
N ALA A 8 5.54 3.83 -0.16
CA ALA A 8 7.01 3.92 -0.24
C ALA A 8 7.63 2.99 -1.30
N PRO A 9 7.18 1.73 -1.45
CA PRO A 9 7.72 0.88 -2.51
C PRO A 9 7.47 1.41 -3.92
N LEU A 10 6.33 2.04 -4.18
CA LEU A 10 6.06 2.60 -5.52
C LEU A 10 6.91 3.84 -5.81
N VAL A 11 7.18 4.65 -4.79
CA VAL A 11 8.12 5.76 -4.93
C VAL A 11 9.53 5.23 -5.22
N ALA A 12 9.94 4.19 -4.51
CA ALA A 12 11.22 3.52 -4.75
C ALA A 12 11.32 2.92 -6.16
N LEU A 13 10.24 2.33 -6.65
CA LEU A 13 10.19 1.78 -8.01
C LEU A 13 10.47 2.85 -9.07
N ALA A 14 9.98 4.06 -8.85
CA ALA A 14 10.15 5.18 -9.78
C ALA A 14 11.54 5.84 -9.68
N ASP A 15 12.31 5.57 -8.64
CA ASP A 15 13.65 6.12 -8.43
C ASP A 15 14.71 5.12 -8.90
N GLU A 16 15.36 5.43 -10.01
CA GLU A 16 16.37 4.54 -10.61
C GLU A 16 17.57 4.27 -9.70
N ARG A 17 17.78 5.11 -8.67
CA ARG A 17 18.88 4.98 -7.72
C ARG A 17 18.54 4.11 -6.51
N GLU A 18 17.29 3.69 -6.38
CA GLU A 18 16.82 2.91 -5.24
C GLU A 18 17.35 1.47 -5.31
N PRO A 19 18.11 0.99 -4.29
CA PRO A 19 18.66 -0.38 -4.33
C PRO A 19 17.60 -1.47 -4.37
N LYS A 20 16.42 -1.24 -3.80
CA LYS A 20 15.33 -2.23 -3.74
C LYS A 20 14.47 -2.26 -4.99
N ARG A 21 14.74 -1.39 -5.96
CA ARG A 21 13.91 -1.22 -7.15
C ARG A 21 13.67 -2.51 -7.92
N LEU A 22 14.71 -3.29 -8.17
CA LEU A 22 14.60 -4.52 -8.95
C LEU A 22 13.78 -5.60 -8.22
N ALA A 23 13.94 -5.70 -6.90
CA ALA A 23 13.16 -6.65 -6.10
C ALA A 23 11.67 -6.30 -6.13
N ILE A 24 11.35 -5.00 -6.02
CA ILE A 24 9.95 -4.51 -6.11
C ILE A 24 9.38 -4.80 -7.49
N LEU A 25 10.13 -4.51 -8.54
CA LEU A 25 9.69 -4.75 -9.91
C LEU A 25 9.37 -6.22 -10.14
N ALA A 26 10.20 -7.13 -9.63
CA ALA A 26 9.97 -8.57 -9.73
C ALA A 26 8.68 -8.99 -9.04
N LEU A 27 8.42 -8.46 -7.84
CA LEU A 27 7.18 -8.73 -7.10
C LEU A 27 5.94 -8.24 -7.87
N LEU A 28 6.00 -7.02 -8.40
CA LEU A 28 4.87 -6.47 -9.15
C LEU A 28 4.59 -7.24 -10.44
N ARG A 29 5.63 -7.69 -11.12
CA ARG A 29 5.47 -8.51 -12.32
C ARG A 29 4.86 -9.88 -12.02
N ALA A 30 5.26 -10.49 -10.91
CA ALA A 30 4.73 -11.79 -10.49
C ALA A 30 3.23 -11.72 -10.15
N GLU A 31 2.76 -10.58 -9.65
CA GLU A 31 1.38 -10.39 -9.18
C GLU A 31 0.56 -9.42 -10.06
N LYS A 32 0.98 -9.19 -11.29
CA LYS A 32 0.52 -8.06 -12.13
C LYS A 32 -1.00 -7.90 -12.29
N ASP A 33 -1.77 -8.96 -12.15
CA ASP A 33 -3.23 -8.87 -12.28
C ASP A 33 -3.95 -8.79 -10.94
N ASN A 34 -3.20 -8.68 -9.83
CA ASN A 34 -3.73 -8.73 -8.49
C ASN A 34 -3.13 -7.65 -7.59
N LEU A 35 -2.86 -6.49 -8.17
CA LEU A 35 -2.26 -5.36 -7.46
C LEU A 35 -3.32 -4.35 -7.06
N PHE A 36 -3.42 -4.07 -5.76
CA PHE A 36 -4.43 -3.16 -5.21
C PHE A 36 -3.76 -2.08 -4.38
N ILE A 37 -4.14 -0.83 -4.65
CA ILE A 37 -3.71 0.32 -3.85
C ILE A 37 -4.96 0.95 -3.26
N PRO A 38 -5.11 1.01 -1.93
CA PRO A 38 -6.25 1.74 -1.36
C PRO A 38 -6.30 3.19 -1.85
N ALA A 39 -7.48 3.72 -2.11
CA ALA A 39 -7.60 5.08 -2.62
C ALA A 39 -6.84 6.13 -1.79
N PRO A 40 -6.86 6.11 -0.43
CA PRO A 40 -6.06 7.07 0.34
C PRO A 40 -4.55 6.97 0.08
N VAL A 41 -4.05 5.78 -0.24
CA VAL A 41 -2.64 5.57 -0.55
C VAL A 41 -2.27 6.17 -1.90
N THR A 42 -3.19 6.18 -2.87
CA THR A 42 -2.91 6.79 -4.18
C THR A 42 -2.59 8.28 -4.06
N ALA A 43 -3.28 8.99 -3.17
CA ALA A 43 -3.02 10.41 -2.94
C ALA A 43 -1.62 10.64 -2.34
N GLU A 44 -1.20 9.78 -1.43
CA GLU A 44 0.14 9.83 -0.85
C GLU A 44 1.22 9.56 -1.90
N ILE A 45 1.02 8.55 -2.74
CA ILE A 45 1.95 8.24 -3.84
C ILE A 45 2.09 9.44 -4.77
N ASP A 46 0.97 10.00 -5.21
CA ASP A 46 0.95 11.17 -6.09
C ASP A 46 1.76 12.33 -5.50
N TYR A 47 1.52 12.65 -4.23
CA TYR A 47 2.21 13.71 -3.53
C TYR A 47 3.72 13.45 -3.45
N LEU A 48 4.11 12.25 -3.02
CA LEU A 48 5.53 11.91 -2.84
C LEU A 48 6.29 11.86 -4.16
N LEU A 49 5.69 11.33 -5.22
CA LEU A 49 6.30 11.31 -6.55
C LEU A 49 6.55 12.72 -7.06
N GLY A 50 5.55 13.60 -6.94
CA GLY A 50 5.68 14.98 -7.37
C GLY A 50 6.75 15.72 -6.59
N LYS A 51 6.79 15.53 -5.27
CA LYS A 51 7.73 16.20 -4.38
C LYS A 51 9.17 15.73 -4.59
N ARG A 52 9.39 14.43 -4.72
CA ARG A 52 10.73 13.82 -4.75
C ARG A 52 11.31 13.66 -6.14
N LEU A 53 10.48 13.35 -7.14
CA LEU A 53 10.93 12.99 -8.49
C LEU A 53 10.38 13.89 -9.58
N GLY A 54 9.42 14.76 -9.25
CA GLY A 54 8.90 15.76 -10.18
C GLY A 54 7.64 15.33 -10.91
N PRO A 55 7.09 16.24 -11.75
CA PRO A 55 5.77 16.05 -12.36
C PRO A 55 5.71 14.90 -13.37
N ARG A 56 6.83 14.56 -13.99
CA ARG A 56 6.88 13.47 -14.99
C ARG A 56 6.62 12.10 -14.32
N ALA A 57 7.29 11.83 -13.19
CA ALA A 57 7.08 10.59 -12.43
C ALA A 57 5.65 10.53 -11.89
N ARG A 58 5.14 11.65 -11.37
CA ARG A 58 3.77 11.72 -10.86
C ARG A 58 2.75 11.40 -11.98
N ARG A 59 2.93 11.98 -13.15
CA ARG A 59 2.05 11.76 -14.30
C ARG A 59 2.08 10.32 -14.79
N ALA A 60 3.27 9.69 -14.78
CA ALA A 60 3.40 8.28 -15.13
C ALA A 60 2.57 7.37 -14.21
N PHE A 61 2.51 7.68 -12.92
CA PHE A 61 1.67 6.95 -11.98
C PHE A 61 0.18 7.11 -12.31
N LEU A 62 -0.26 8.33 -12.64
CA LEU A 62 -1.65 8.55 -13.05
C LEU A 62 -2.00 7.75 -14.30
N GLU A 63 -1.07 7.63 -15.23
CA GLU A 63 -1.26 6.79 -16.42
C GLU A 63 -1.37 5.32 -16.08
N ASP A 64 -0.60 4.84 -15.10
CA ASP A 64 -0.70 3.47 -14.61
C ASP A 64 -2.08 3.19 -14.00
N LEU A 65 -2.63 4.14 -13.25
CA LEU A 65 -3.98 4.02 -12.70
C LEU A 65 -5.03 4.00 -13.81
N ARG A 66 -4.90 4.87 -14.80
CA ARG A 66 -5.80 4.90 -15.96
C ARG A 66 -5.76 3.59 -16.74
N ALA A 67 -4.58 3.02 -16.90
CA ALA A 67 -4.38 1.74 -17.59
C ALA A 67 -4.79 0.53 -16.76
N ARG A 68 -5.21 0.76 -15.51
CA ARG A 68 -5.63 -0.28 -14.56
C ARG A 68 -4.53 -1.30 -14.26
N ARG A 69 -3.28 -0.86 -14.24
CA ARG A 69 -2.18 -1.69 -13.75
C ARG A 69 -2.31 -1.96 -12.26
N TYR A 70 -2.97 -1.04 -11.56
CA TYR A 70 -3.37 -1.17 -10.16
C TYR A 70 -4.85 -0.91 -10.05
N GLU A 71 -5.55 -1.72 -9.26
CA GLU A 71 -6.92 -1.40 -8.86
C GLU A 71 -6.83 -0.51 -7.62
N SER A 72 -7.69 0.52 -7.57
CA SER A 72 -7.66 1.46 -6.46
C SER A 72 -9.05 1.62 -5.84
N PRO A 73 -9.49 0.64 -5.03
CA PRO A 73 -10.80 0.72 -4.41
C PRO A 73 -10.87 1.81 -3.34
N GLY A 74 -12.02 2.48 -3.29
CA GLY A 74 -12.32 3.46 -2.25
C GLY A 74 -12.77 2.80 -0.96
N LEU A 75 -12.98 3.62 0.05
CA LEU A 75 -13.52 3.21 1.34
C LEU A 75 -14.96 3.72 1.47
N ASP A 76 -15.87 2.84 1.79
CA ASP A 76 -17.25 3.23 2.14
C ASP A 76 -17.39 3.54 3.65
N ALA A 77 -18.58 3.88 4.10
CA ALA A 77 -18.83 4.23 5.50
C ALA A 77 -18.49 3.05 6.44
N HIS A 78 -18.76 1.83 6.01
CA HIS A 78 -18.47 0.64 6.81
C HIS A 78 -16.94 0.43 6.93
N ASP A 79 -16.21 0.68 5.87
CA ASP A 79 -14.73 0.63 5.89
C ASP A 79 -14.14 1.70 6.81
N HIS A 80 -14.72 2.90 6.81
CA HIS A 80 -14.30 3.97 7.72
C HIS A 80 -14.57 3.63 9.18
N GLU A 81 -15.66 2.93 9.47
CA GLU A 81 -15.94 2.43 10.82
C GLU A 81 -14.87 1.45 11.27
N ALA A 82 -14.50 0.50 10.41
CA ALA A 82 -13.43 -0.44 10.70
C ALA A 82 -12.08 0.27 10.91
N ALA A 83 -11.78 1.28 10.10
CA ALA A 83 -10.57 2.09 10.24
C ALA A 83 -10.54 2.82 11.59
N LEU A 84 -11.66 3.38 12.01
CA LEU A 84 -11.77 4.07 13.29
C LEU A 84 -11.55 3.11 14.46
N GLU A 85 -12.11 1.91 14.40
CA GLU A 85 -11.87 0.88 15.43
C GLU A 85 -10.39 0.49 15.52
N LEU A 86 -9.72 0.34 14.39
CA LEU A 86 -8.27 0.08 14.37
C LEU A 86 -7.49 1.24 14.97
N ASP A 87 -7.86 2.47 14.64
CA ASP A 87 -7.19 3.65 15.17
C ASP A 87 -7.31 3.71 16.70
N HIS A 88 -8.49 3.41 17.25
CA HIS A 88 -8.66 3.33 18.70
C HIS A 88 -7.84 2.21 19.32
N ARG A 89 -7.83 1.03 18.72
CA ARG A 89 -7.09 -0.14 19.23
C ARG A 89 -5.58 0.12 19.27
N TYR A 90 -5.05 0.83 18.29
CA TYR A 90 -3.63 1.12 18.15
C TYR A 90 -3.34 2.61 18.29
N ALA A 91 -4.05 3.28 19.18
CA ALA A 91 -3.96 4.74 19.34
C ALA A 91 -2.54 5.23 19.56
N ASP A 92 -1.72 4.46 20.29
CA ASP A 92 -0.33 4.83 20.59
C ASP A 92 0.56 4.87 19.33
N LEU A 93 0.17 4.16 18.28
CA LEU A 93 0.93 4.15 17.02
C LEU A 93 0.68 5.39 16.17
N ASN A 94 -0.42 6.10 16.42
CA ASN A 94 -0.84 7.25 15.62
C ASN A 94 -0.83 6.96 14.12
N LEU A 95 -1.52 5.90 13.73
CA LEU A 95 -1.62 5.48 12.33
C LEU A 95 -2.39 6.54 11.54
N GLY A 96 -1.96 6.81 10.32
CA GLY A 96 -2.70 7.66 9.42
C GLY A 96 -3.75 6.87 8.63
N LEU A 97 -4.65 7.60 7.96
CA LEU A 97 -5.70 6.97 7.16
C LEU A 97 -5.14 6.03 6.09
N ALA A 98 -4.00 6.37 5.49
CA ALA A 98 -3.37 5.51 4.50
C ALA A 98 -3.05 4.12 5.07
N ASN A 99 -2.37 4.07 6.23
CA ASN A 99 -2.04 2.79 6.88
C ASN A 99 -3.29 2.03 7.31
N LEU A 100 -4.28 2.74 7.87
CA LEU A 100 -5.54 2.14 8.27
C LEU A 100 -6.27 1.54 7.06
N SER A 101 -6.26 2.24 5.94
CA SER A 101 -6.90 1.76 4.72
C SER A 101 -6.24 0.48 4.17
N VAL A 102 -4.94 0.33 4.34
CA VAL A 102 -4.23 -0.90 3.96
C VAL A 102 -4.77 -2.09 4.75
N ALA A 103 -4.88 -1.95 6.07
CA ALA A 103 -5.37 -3.03 6.93
C ALA A 103 -6.83 -3.38 6.65
N VAL A 104 -7.67 -2.38 6.44
CA VAL A 104 -9.10 -2.58 6.12
C VAL A 104 -9.25 -3.26 4.76
N LEU A 105 -8.53 -2.81 3.75
CA LEU A 105 -8.60 -3.40 2.41
C LEU A 105 -8.06 -4.84 2.41
N ALA A 106 -7.04 -5.11 3.20
CA ALA A 106 -6.48 -6.47 3.33
C ALA A 106 -7.55 -7.45 3.81
N GLN A 107 -8.34 -7.08 4.83
CA GLN A 107 -9.45 -7.90 5.28
C GLN A 107 -10.50 -8.09 4.18
N LYS A 108 -10.87 -6.99 3.54
CA LYS A 108 -11.91 -6.96 2.52
C LYS A 108 -11.58 -7.86 1.32
N LEU A 109 -10.30 -7.91 0.94
CA LEU A 109 -9.82 -8.72 -0.18
C LEU A 109 -9.31 -10.11 0.25
N GLY A 110 -9.34 -10.41 1.54
CA GLY A 110 -8.93 -11.71 2.06
C GLY A 110 -7.43 -11.99 1.90
N THR A 111 -6.59 -10.98 2.01
CA THR A 111 -5.13 -11.13 1.90
C THR A 111 -4.43 -10.62 3.16
N ARG A 112 -3.26 -11.18 3.44
CA ARG A 112 -2.33 -10.66 4.47
C ARG A 112 -1.02 -10.17 3.87
N ARG A 113 -0.92 -10.14 2.53
CA ARG A 113 0.30 -9.78 1.81
C ARG A 113 0.31 -8.30 1.50
N ILE A 114 1.31 -7.60 1.99
CA ILE A 114 1.47 -6.16 1.80
C ILE A 114 2.87 -5.88 1.25
N LEU A 115 2.96 -5.13 0.16
CA LEU A 115 4.21 -4.56 -0.30
C LEU A 115 4.40 -3.22 0.40
N THR A 116 5.30 -3.18 1.39
CA THR A 116 5.53 -2.02 2.23
C THR A 116 6.94 -2.01 2.79
N PHE A 117 7.43 -0.83 3.14
CA PHE A 117 8.66 -0.67 3.92
C PHE A 117 8.36 -0.34 5.39
N ASP A 118 7.09 -0.20 5.75
CA ASP A 118 6.67 0.18 7.10
C ASP A 118 6.54 -1.04 8.00
N GLU A 119 7.67 -1.62 8.40
CA GLU A 119 7.68 -2.74 9.33
C GLU A 119 7.29 -2.29 10.74
N ARG A 120 7.64 -1.05 11.11
CA ARG A 120 7.35 -0.52 12.45
C ARG A 120 5.88 -0.64 12.82
N HIS A 121 4.98 -0.26 11.90
CA HIS A 121 3.54 -0.32 12.16
C HIS A 121 2.96 -1.70 11.84
N PHE A 122 3.28 -2.27 10.69
CA PHE A 122 2.63 -3.51 10.24
C PHE A 122 3.16 -4.78 10.94
N ARG A 123 4.26 -4.71 11.71
CA ARG A 123 4.64 -5.80 12.63
C ARG A 123 3.82 -5.79 13.91
N VAL A 124 3.26 -4.64 14.29
CA VAL A 124 2.46 -4.47 15.51
C VAL A 124 0.97 -4.63 15.22
N VAL A 125 0.48 -3.97 14.17
CA VAL A 125 -0.94 -4.06 13.78
C VAL A 125 -1.24 -5.46 13.29
N ARG A 126 -2.27 -6.09 13.86
CA ARG A 126 -2.72 -7.42 13.45
C ARG A 126 -3.79 -7.29 12.37
N PRO A 127 -3.79 -8.21 11.38
CA PRO A 127 -4.89 -8.28 10.42
C PRO A 127 -6.23 -8.45 11.13
N LEU A 128 -7.28 -7.79 10.65
CA LEU A 128 -8.64 -7.92 11.20
C LEU A 128 -9.14 -9.37 11.10
N GLN A 129 -8.67 -10.12 10.10
CA GLN A 129 -9.02 -11.52 9.90
C GLN A 129 -8.14 -12.48 10.71
N GLY A 130 -7.29 -11.95 11.61
CA GLY A 130 -6.40 -12.77 12.44
C GLY A 130 -5.05 -13.05 11.78
N GLY A 131 -4.13 -13.65 12.53
CA GLY A 131 -2.79 -13.96 12.06
C GLY A 131 -1.85 -12.77 12.07
N ALA A 132 -0.90 -12.76 11.16
CA ALA A 132 0.06 -11.68 10.98
C ALA A 132 0.19 -11.32 9.50
N PHE A 133 0.53 -10.06 9.22
CA PHE A 133 0.83 -9.65 7.84
C PHE A 133 2.14 -10.26 7.35
N THR A 134 2.17 -10.59 6.07
CA THR A 134 3.40 -10.90 5.35
C THR A 134 3.84 -9.61 4.66
N LEU A 135 4.97 -9.09 5.09
CA LEU A 135 5.48 -7.81 4.57
C LEU A 135 6.54 -8.07 3.52
N LEU A 136 6.28 -7.63 2.30
CA LEU A 136 7.20 -7.81 1.18
C LEU A 136 7.87 -6.47 0.87
N PRO A 137 9.14 -6.46 0.47
CA PRO A 137 9.99 -7.64 0.19
C PRO A 137 10.64 -8.28 1.43
N ALA A 138 10.48 -7.73 2.63
CA ALA A 138 11.20 -8.18 3.82
C ALA A 138 11.00 -9.68 4.12
N ASP A 139 9.78 -10.18 3.93
CA ASP A 139 9.40 -11.56 4.25
C ASP A 139 9.45 -12.51 3.04
N SER A 140 10.11 -12.09 1.97
CA SER A 140 10.25 -12.96 0.80
C SER A 140 11.43 -13.93 0.91
#